data_ef8e3503511f1fcc9eeb0d5a6369315b
#
_entry.id   ef8e3503511f1fcc9eeb0d5a6369315b
#
_cell.length_a   1.000
_cell.length_b   1.000
_cell.length_c   1.000
_cell.angle_alpha   90.00
_cell.angle_beta   90.00
_cell.angle_gamma   90.00
#
_symmetry.space_group_name_H-M   'P 1'
#
loop_
_entity.id
_entity.type
_entity.pdbx_description
1 polymer ?
#
loop_
_entity_poly.entity_id
_entity_poly.type
_entity_poly.pdbx_seq_one_letter_code
_entity_poly.pdbx_strand_id
1 'polypeptide(L)'
;MSATSTPQGPGSVWGAPNLPAGFTDDTFTSRYIDTGQLRMHAVIGGQGPPLLLVHGWPQTWYAWRLLMPTLACDFQVIAVDQRGIGLTDKPPGGYDTATLAGDLAALMDALGHQQFAVYGTDVGMPIAYALAADHRDRVKRLVVSEAPLPGVTPSPPLFLPRPLNARLWHLAFNQLPAEVNEALVRGREAIFFTPEFDASAGTDKLPEDAVNYYIDTLAADPDALRGSFGFYRAIPTTAAQNQQRQEQRLTLPVLAIGGAESSGAMVADTMQLVADDVQTLILPDSGHWVAEQAPQELLAALTTFLAPYRVGALS
;
A
#
# COMPACT_ATOMS: atom_id res chain seq x y z
N MET A 1 27.74 20.02 0.41
CA MET A 1 26.82 20.16 1.55
C MET A 1 25.42 20.19 0.94
N SER A 2 24.81 19.04 0.80
CA SER A 2 23.44 18.92 0.32
C SER A 2 22.52 19.26 1.49
N ALA A 3 21.75 20.33 1.36
CA ALA A 3 20.74 20.66 2.34
C ALA A 3 19.66 19.56 2.25
N THR A 4 19.59 18.70 3.27
CA THR A 4 18.46 17.82 3.49
C THR A 4 17.26 18.72 3.76
N SER A 5 16.46 18.98 2.73
CA SER A 5 15.18 19.65 2.92
C SER A 5 14.26 18.68 3.64
N THR A 6 14.05 18.92 4.93
CA THR A 6 12.96 18.30 5.69
C THR A 6 11.67 18.43 4.88
N PRO A 7 10.83 17.36 4.76
CA PRO A 7 9.54 17.47 4.11
C PRO A 7 8.81 18.66 4.71
N GLN A 8 8.65 19.70 3.93
CA GLN A 8 7.99 20.91 4.38
C GLN A 8 6.51 20.58 4.56
N GLY A 9 5.91 21.11 5.57
CA GLY A 9 4.51 20.91 5.94
C GLY A 9 3.49 20.96 4.81
N PRO A 10 2.18 20.92 5.09
CA PRO A 10 1.16 20.74 4.08
C PRO A 10 1.30 21.72 2.91
N GLY A 11 1.37 21.20 1.70
CA GLY A 11 1.43 21.97 0.47
C GLY A 11 2.60 21.67 -0.47
N SER A 12 3.65 20.96 -0.04
CA SER A 12 4.80 20.68 -0.90
C SER A 12 5.07 19.19 -1.04
N VAL A 13 5.37 18.74 -2.26
CA VAL A 13 5.90 17.40 -2.58
C VAL A 13 7.42 17.39 -2.68
N TRP A 14 8.07 18.52 -2.38
CA TRP A 14 9.51 18.71 -2.48
C TRP A 14 10.28 17.78 -1.52
N GLY A 15 11.36 17.22 -2.04
CA GLY A 15 12.29 16.37 -1.29
C GLY A 15 12.21 14.88 -1.64
N ALA A 16 11.15 14.42 -2.30
CA ALA A 16 11.13 13.07 -2.85
C ALA A 16 11.99 13.00 -4.13
N PRO A 17 12.92 12.04 -4.25
CA PRO A 17 13.75 11.91 -5.45
C PRO A 17 12.93 11.39 -6.63
N ASN A 18 13.46 11.59 -7.85
CA ASN A 18 12.96 10.96 -9.08
C ASN A 18 11.44 11.03 -9.30
N LEU A 19 10.87 12.19 -9.01
CA LEU A 19 9.47 12.44 -9.37
C LEU A 19 9.36 12.55 -10.89
N PRO A 20 8.38 11.87 -11.52
CA PRO A 20 8.21 11.88 -12.96
C PRO A 20 7.74 13.25 -13.46
N ALA A 21 7.89 13.46 -14.77
CA ALA A 21 7.31 14.62 -15.44
C ALA A 21 5.79 14.71 -15.18
N GLY A 22 5.28 15.92 -14.87
CA GLY A 22 3.90 16.13 -14.47
C GLY A 22 3.63 16.02 -12.95
N PHE A 23 4.63 15.63 -12.17
CA PHE A 23 4.57 15.68 -10.71
C PHE A 23 5.10 17.04 -10.23
N THR A 24 4.21 18.01 -10.07
CA THR A 24 4.54 19.39 -9.68
C THR A 24 3.65 19.85 -8.53
N ASP A 25 4.03 20.93 -7.83
CA ASP A 25 3.22 21.53 -6.77
C ASP A 25 1.86 22.07 -7.26
N ASP A 26 1.75 22.40 -8.55
CA ASP A 26 0.48 22.78 -9.14
C ASP A 26 -0.45 21.58 -9.39
N THR A 27 0.12 20.39 -9.52
CA THR A 27 -0.62 19.16 -9.82
C THR A 27 -0.90 18.34 -8.56
N PHE A 28 0.07 18.27 -7.65
CA PHE A 28 -0.02 17.47 -6.43
C PHE A 28 0.36 18.28 -5.20
N THR A 29 -0.40 18.08 -4.13
CA THR A 29 -0.13 18.68 -2.83
C THR A 29 0.01 17.62 -1.75
N SER A 30 1.04 17.79 -0.92
CA SER A 30 1.21 17.05 0.33
C SER A 30 0.34 17.68 1.41
N ARG A 31 -0.54 16.92 2.04
CA ARG A 31 -1.53 17.44 2.98
C ARG A 31 -1.59 16.60 4.25
N TYR A 32 -1.77 17.27 5.38
CA TYR A 32 -2.25 16.64 6.61
C TYR A 32 -3.76 16.76 6.70
N ILE A 33 -4.44 15.65 6.94
CA ILE A 33 -5.88 15.55 7.09
C ILE A 33 -6.16 15.06 8.52
N ASP A 34 -6.89 15.86 9.30
CA ASP A 34 -7.38 15.45 10.60
C ASP A 34 -8.66 14.64 10.43
N THR A 35 -8.62 13.36 10.81
CA THR A 35 -9.77 12.44 10.75
C THR A 35 -10.56 12.43 12.06
N GLY A 36 -10.18 13.26 13.04
CA GLY A 36 -10.75 13.25 14.40
C GLY A 36 -10.16 12.16 15.31
N GLN A 37 -9.47 11.17 14.76
CA GLN A 37 -8.80 10.10 15.50
C GLN A 37 -7.30 10.09 15.24
N LEU A 38 -6.90 10.50 14.05
CA LEU A 38 -5.55 10.41 13.55
C LEU A 38 -5.30 11.56 12.57
N ARG A 39 -4.14 12.18 12.65
CA ARG A 39 -3.67 13.10 11.63
C ARG A 39 -2.97 12.27 10.55
N MET A 40 -3.64 12.12 9.41
CA MET A 40 -3.12 11.36 8.29
C MET A 40 -2.46 12.26 7.25
N HIS A 41 -1.40 11.75 6.65
CA HIS A 41 -0.74 12.38 5.51
C HIS A 41 -1.19 11.73 4.21
N ALA A 42 -1.43 12.54 3.19
CA ALA A 42 -1.67 12.09 1.84
C ALA A 42 -1.12 13.08 0.81
N VAL A 43 -0.66 12.56 -0.32
CA VAL A 43 -0.36 13.35 -1.51
C VAL A 43 -1.55 13.23 -2.45
N ILE A 44 -2.14 14.39 -2.77
CA ILE A 44 -3.42 14.47 -3.48
C ILE A 44 -3.25 15.32 -4.73
N GLY A 45 -3.79 14.84 -5.86
CA GLY A 45 -3.79 15.59 -7.13
C GLY A 45 -4.84 15.10 -8.10
N GLY A 46 -5.05 15.90 -9.14
CA GLY A 46 -6.07 15.63 -10.16
C GLY A 46 -7.49 16.01 -9.72
N GLN A 47 -8.43 15.82 -10.64
CA GLN A 47 -9.85 16.06 -10.45
C GLN A 47 -10.67 14.90 -11.05
N GLY A 48 -11.82 14.62 -10.49
CA GLY A 48 -12.69 13.52 -10.93
C GLY A 48 -13.07 12.59 -9.80
N PRO A 49 -13.54 11.36 -10.11
CA PRO A 49 -13.89 10.38 -9.09
C PRO A 49 -12.68 10.02 -8.21
N PRO A 50 -12.85 9.88 -6.88
CA PRO A 50 -11.73 9.64 -5.99
C PRO A 50 -11.14 8.23 -6.16
N LEU A 51 -9.81 8.16 -6.25
CA LEU A 51 -9.01 6.94 -6.29
C LEU A 51 -8.02 6.94 -5.12
N LEU A 52 -8.25 6.07 -4.14
CA LEU A 52 -7.40 5.89 -2.98
C LEU A 52 -6.29 4.88 -3.29
N LEU A 53 -5.04 5.25 -3.05
CA LEU A 53 -3.86 4.41 -3.24
C LEU A 53 -3.22 4.09 -1.88
N VAL A 54 -3.18 2.79 -1.54
CA VAL A 54 -2.74 2.26 -0.23
C VAL A 54 -1.48 1.42 -0.44
N HIS A 55 -0.34 1.97 -0.05
CA HIS A 55 0.99 1.38 -0.27
C HIS A 55 1.21 0.09 0.53
N GLY A 56 2.30 -0.60 0.21
CA GLY A 56 2.80 -1.76 0.91
C GLY A 56 3.90 -1.45 1.94
N TRP A 57 4.42 -2.51 2.58
CA TRP A 57 5.57 -2.45 3.46
C TRP A 57 6.87 -2.72 2.67
N PRO A 58 7.95 -2.05 2.93
CA PRO A 58 8.16 -0.92 3.86
C PRO A 58 8.10 0.45 3.15
N GLN A 59 7.11 0.62 2.27
CA GLN A 59 6.95 1.78 1.42
C GLN A 59 6.10 2.89 2.07
N THR A 60 5.86 3.97 1.30
CA THR A 60 5.04 5.14 1.62
C THR A 60 4.19 5.51 0.41
N TRP A 61 3.47 6.65 0.46
CA TRP A 61 2.78 7.22 -0.70
C TRP A 61 3.66 7.26 -1.96
N TYR A 62 4.96 7.37 -1.80
CA TYR A 62 5.94 7.51 -2.87
C TYR A 62 5.99 6.32 -3.84
N ALA A 63 5.54 5.14 -3.42
CA ALA A 63 5.40 3.96 -4.27
C ALA A 63 4.55 4.21 -5.52
N TRP A 64 3.63 5.17 -5.44
CA TRP A 64 2.67 5.47 -6.48
C TRP A 64 3.11 6.58 -7.44
N ARG A 65 4.27 7.24 -7.19
CA ARG A 65 4.72 8.43 -7.94
C ARG A 65 4.71 8.27 -9.45
N LEU A 66 5.07 7.08 -9.95
CA LEU A 66 5.14 6.82 -11.39
C LEU A 66 3.76 6.69 -12.05
N LEU A 67 2.73 6.33 -11.28
CA LEU A 67 1.36 6.17 -11.77
C LEU A 67 0.54 7.46 -11.62
N MET A 68 0.81 8.24 -10.58
CA MET A 68 -0.02 9.37 -10.16
C MET A 68 -0.27 10.41 -11.25
N PRO A 69 0.72 10.88 -12.04
CA PRO A 69 0.46 11.91 -13.06
C PRO A 69 -0.53 11.47 -14.14
N THR A 70 -0.44 10.22 -14.59
CA THR A 70 -1.38 9.69 -15.59
C THR A 70 -2.78 9.48 -14.99
N LEU A 71 -2.86 8.91 -13.78
CA LEU A 71 -4.13 8.69 -13.10
C LEU A 71 -4.84 10.01 -12.75
N ALA A 72 -4.08 11.05 -12.43
CA ALA A 72 -4.62 12.39 -12.12
C ALA A 72 -5.28 13.12 -13.30
N CYS A 73 -5.10 12.63 -14.52
CA CYS A 73 -5.83 13.13 -15.68
C CYS A 73 -7.34 12.79 -15.62
N ASP A 74 -7.68 11.67 -14.95
CA ASP A 74 -9.04 11.11 -14.93
C ASP A 74 -9.65 11.03 -13.54
N PHE A 75 -8.83 11.06 -12.49
CA PHE A 75 -9.22 10.82 -11.10
C PHE A 75 -8.67 11.89 -10.16
N GLN A 76 -9.36 12.10 -9.05
CA GLN A 76 -8.70 12.67 -7.88
C GLN A 76 -7.92 11.54 -7.19
N VAL A 77 -6.61 11.55 -7.36
CA VAL A 77 -5.69 10.56 -6.79
C VAL A 77 -5.34 10.95 -5.36
N ILE A 78 -5.48 10.02 -4.42
CA ILE A 78 -5.19 10.19 -2.99
C ILE A 78 -4.22 9.09 -2.58
N ALA A 79 -2.92 9.37 -2.59
CA ALA A 79 -1.88 8.46 -2.15
C ALA A 79 -1.57 8.71 -0.67
N VAL A 80 -2.02 7.81 0.19
CA VAL A 80 -1.96 7.97 1.65
C VAL A 80 -0.69 7.35 2.23
N ASP A 81 -0.15 7.97 3.28
CA ASP A 81 0.70 7.28 4.25
C ASP A 81 -0.21 6.65 5.29
N GLN A 82 -0.11 5.33 5.47
CA GLN A 82 -0.94 4.60 6.41
C GLN A 82 -0.57 4.93 7.87
N ARG A 83 -1.46 4.59 8.81
CA ARG A 83 -1.17 4.65 10.25
C ARG A 83 0.23 4.12 10.56
N GLY A 84 1.03 4.88 11.27
CA GLY A 84 2.36 4.49 11.70
C GLY A 84 3.47 4.65 10.66
N ILE A 85 3.15 5.09 9.43
CA ILE A 85 4.09 5.19 8.31
C ILE A 85 4.22 6.64 7.84
N GLY A 86 5.37 6.96 7.27
CA GLY A 86 5.64 8.25 6.63
C GLY A 86 5.36 9.43 7.55
N LEU A 87 4.56 10.35 7.10
CA LEU A 87 4.17 11.56 7.83
C LEU A 87 2.85 11.42 8.61
N THR A 88 2.19 10.27 8.53
CA THR A 88 0.99 9.96 9.34
C THR A 88 1.39 9.70 10.79
N ASP A 89 0.51 10.06 11.74
CA ASP A 89 0.70 9.82 13.17
C ASP A 89 0.98 8.32 13.46
N LYS A 90 1.81 8.05 14.48
CA LYS A 90 2.33 6.74 14.83
C LYS A 90 1.87 6.27 16.22
N PRO A 91 0.57 6.01 16.41
CA PRO A 91 0.06 5.55 17.69
C PRO A 91 0.65 4.17 18.07
N PRO A 92 0.62 3.81 19.36
CA PRO A 92 1.25 2.57 19.83
C PRO A 92 0.54 1.28 19.41
N GLY A 93 -0.69 1.36 18.87
CA GLY A 93 -1.50 0.22 18.48
C GLY A 93 -2.53 0.53 17.40
N GLY A 94 -3.42 -0.44 17.13
CA GLY A 94 -4.45 -0.31 16.11
C GLY A 94 -3.94 -0.60 14.71
N TYR A 95 -3.12 -1.62 14.55
CA TYR A 95 -2.52 -2.02 13.26
C TYR A 95 -3.22 -3.22 12.61
N ASP A 96 -4.33 -3.66 13.17
CA ASP A 96 -5.21 -4.67 12.55
C ASP A 96 -6.05 -4.06 11.42
N THR A 97 -6.49 -4.89 10.48
CA THR A 97 -7.15 -4.41 9.26
C THR A 97 -8.48 -3.72 9.48
N ALA A 98 -9.21 -3.99 10.56
CA ALA A 98 -10.45 -3.27 10.84
C ALA A 98 -10.16 -1.82 11.24
N THR A 99 -9.15 -1.62 12.11
CA THR A 99 -8.71 -0.27 12.51
C THR A 99 -8.16 0.49 11.31
N LEU A 100 -7.28 -0.12 10.51
CA LEU A 100 -6.67 0.53 9.35
C LEU A 100 -7.69 0.87 8.24
N ALA A 101 -8.66 -0.01 8.00
CA ALA A 101 -9.77 0.28 7.08
C ALA A 101 -10.65 1.43 7.62
N GLY A 102 -10.89 1.46 8.92
CA GLY A 102 -11.60 2.56 9.58
C GLY A 102 -10.88 3.91 9.44
N ASP A 103 -9.54 3.94 9.57
CA ASP A 103 -8.73 5.15 9.33
C ASP A 103 -8.90 5.66 7.89
N LEU A 104 -8.86 4.75 6.90
CA LEU A 104 -9.03 5.10 5.50
C LEU A 104 -10.46 5.59 5.20
N ALA A 105 -11.47 4.97 5.81
CA ALA A 105 -12.85 5.42 5.69
C ALA A 105 -13.01 6.84 6.27
N ALA A 106 -12.43 7.10 7.44
CA ALA A 106 -12.46 8.42 8.08
C ALA A 106 -11.66 9.48 7.27
N LEU A 107 -10.54 9.09 6.65
CA LEU A 107 -9.82 9.95 5.71
C LEU A 107 -10.72 10.37 4.55
N MET A 108 -11.41 9.41 3.92
CA MET A 108 -12.29 9.70 2.80
C MET A 108 -13.49 10.56 3.22
N ASP A 109 -14.02 10.39 4.44
CA ASP A 109 -15.06 11.27 5.01
C ASP A 109 -14.54 12.68 5.22
N ALA A 110 -13.35 12.85 5.78
CA ALA A 110 -12.73 14.16 6.00
C ALA A 110 -12.43 14.90 4.68
N LEU A 111 -12.22 14.16 3.60
CA LEU A 111 -12.07 14.69 2.24
C LEU A 111 -13.41 14.91 1.51
N GLY A 112 -14.54 14.51 2.10
CA GLY A 112 -15.88 14.67 1.53
C GLY A 112 -16.29 13.58 0.53
N HIS A 113 -15.61 12.44 0.51
CA HIS A 113 -15.84 11.35 -0.44
C HIS A 113 -16.65 10.20 0.16
N GLN A 114 -17.90 10.07 -0.25
CA GLN A 114 -18.77 8.97 0.18
C GLN A 114 -18.51 7.67 -0.59
N GLN A 115 -18.12 7.77 -1.85
CA GLN A 115 -17.84 6.63 -2.73
C GLN A 115 -16.50 6.83 -3.43
N PHE A 116 -15.73 5.76 -3.56
CA PHE A 116 -14.39 5.79 -4.15
C PHE A 116 -13.96 4.44 -4.71
N ALA A 117 -12.94 4.43 -5.56
CA ALA A 117 -12.18 3.24 -5.90
C ALA A 117 -10.94 3.17 -4.99
N VAL A 118 -10.45 1.95 -4.73
CA VAL A 118 -9.25 1.75 -3.92
C VAL A 118 -8.30 0.77 -4.58
N TYR A 119 -7.00 1.06 -4.50
CA TYR A 119 -5.93 0.15 -4.85
C TYR A 119 -5.01 -0.06 -3.64
N GLY A 120 -4.86 -1.33 -3.22
CA GLY A 120 -3.95 -1.73 -2.14
C GLY A 120 -2.93 -2.76 -2.62
N THR A 121 -1.65 -2.55 -2.29
CA THR A 121 -0.55 -3.47 -2.59
C THR A 121 0.12 -3.96 -1.32
N ASP A 122 0.64 -5.20 -1.31
CA ASP A 122 1.32 -5.81 -0.16
C ASP A 122 0.46 -5.70 1.10
N VAL A 123 0.93 -5.18 2.25
CA VAL A 123 0.10 -4.97 3.44
C VAL A 123 -1.12 -4.06 3.17
N GLY A 124 -1.07 -3.22 2.15
CA GLY A 124 -2.21 -2.43 1.68
C GLY A 124 -3.33 -3.28 1.05
N MET A 125 -3.03 -4.46 0.51
CA MET A 125 -4.02 -5.37 -0.06
C MET A 125 -5.04 -5.86 0.99
N PRO A 126 -4.66 -6.49 2.12
CA PRO A 126 -5.63 -6.90 3.14
C PRO A 126 -6.38 -5.72 3.77
N ILE A 127 -5.78 -4.51 3.81
CA ILE A 127 -6.44 -3.30 4.30
C ILE A 127 -7.50 -2.84 3.30
N ALA A 128 -7.19 -2.81 2.00
CA ALA A 128 -8.14 -2.45 0.95
C ALA A 128 -9.29 -3.47 0.84
N TYR A 129 -9.00 -4.77 1.01
CA TYR A 129 -10.02 -5.81 1.13
C TYR A 129 -10.95 -5.57 2.33
N ALA A 130 -10.37 -5.29 3.50
CA ALA A 130 -11.14 -4.97 4.71
C ALA A 130 -12.02 -3.73 4.51
N LEU A 131 -11.47 -2.68 3.91
CA LEU A 131 -12.22 -1.45 3.58
C LEU A 131 -13.41 -1.76 2.66
N ALA A 132 -13.21 -2.59 1.63
CA ALA A 132 -14.29 -2.99 0.73
C ALA A 132 -15.35 -3.90 1.40
N ALA A 133 -14.92 -4.77 2.32
CA ALA A 133 -15.81 -5.69 3.01
C ALA A 133 -16.61 -5.00 4.13
N ASP A 134 -15.99 -4.10 4.87
CA ASP A 134 -16.59 -3.42 6.03
C ASP A 134 -17.40 -2.18 5.60
N HIS A 135 -17.12 -1.59 4.41
CA HIS A 135 -17.78 -0.40 3.87
C HIS A 135 -18.32 -0.62 2.45
N ARG A 136 -19.15 -1.65 2.27
CA ARG A 136 -19.63 -2.20 0.98
C ARG A 136 -20.26 -1.17 0.04
N ASP A 137 -20.98 -0.20 0.57
CA ASP A 137 -21.66 0.82 -0.23
C ASP A 137 -20.70 1.91 -0.74
N ARG A 138 -19.50 1.99 -0.16
CA ARG A 138 -18.53 3.04 -0.42
C ARG A 138 -17.50 2.68 -1.49
N VAL A 139 -16.98 1.45 -1.47
CA VAL A 139 -15.97 1.00 -2.44
C VAL A 139 -16.65 0.52 -3.72
N LYS A 140 -16.37 1.18 -4.84
CA LYS A 140 -16.99 0.88 -6.15
C LYS A 140 -16.13 -0.03 -7.03
N ARG A 141 -14.82 0.01 -6.87
CA ARG A 141 -13.81 -0.82 -7.54
C ARG A 141 -12.70 -1.13 -6.57
N LEU A 142 -12.25 -2.37 -6.56
CA LEU A 142 -11.12 -2.81 -5.75
C LEU A 142 -10.01 -3.30 -6.65
N VAL A 143 -8.82 -2.72 -6.52
CA VAL A 143 -7.60 -3.23 -7.11
C VAL A 143 -6.69 -3.73 -5.98
N VAL A 144 -6.11 -4.91 -6.14
CA VAL A 144 -5.21 -5.51 -5.15
C VAL A 144 -4.00 -6.14 -5.81
N SER A 145 -2.86 -6.09 -5.14
CA SER A 145 -1.65 -6.75 -5.63
C SER A 145 -0.75 -7.26 -4.50
N GLU A 146 0.03 -8.28 -4.82
CA GLU A 146 1.27 -8.67 -4.14
C GLU A 146 1.17 -9.12 -2.68
N ALA A 147 0.01 -9.60 -2.22
CA ALA A 147 -0.10 -10.23 -0.91
C ALA A 147 -1.13 -11.35 -0.85
N PRO A 148 -1.01 -12.26 0.12
CA PRO A 148 -2.09 -13.13 0.55
C PRO A 148 -3.05 -12.37 1.49
N LEU A 149 -4.21 -12.99 1.77
CA LEU A 149 -5.12 -12.56 2.84
C LEU A 149 -4.89 -13.41 4.08
N PRO A 150 -4.32 -12.87 5.17
CA PRO A 150 -4.18 -13.62 6.42
C PRO A 150 -5.50 -14.20 6.89
N GLY A 151 -5.51 -15.49 7.25
CA GLY A 151 -6.69 -16.20 7.72
C GLY A 151 -7.60 -16.78 6.62
N VAL A 152 -7.40 -16.38 5.35
CA VAL A 152 -8.11 -16.89 4.16
C VAL A 152 -7.16 -17.73 3.32
N THR A 153 -6.02 -17.15 2.94
CA THR A 153 -4.96 -17.86 2.23
C THR A 153 -4.19 -18.76 3.20
N PRO A 154 -3.81 -19.98 2.81
CA PRO A 154 -2.98 -20.83 3.64
C PRO A 154 -1.66 -20.14 4.02
N SER A 155 -1.28 -20.23 5.29
CA SER A 155 0.02 -19.72 5.74
C SER A 155 1.16 -20.55 5.18
N PRO A 156 2.31 -19.93 4.83
CA PRO A 156 3.49 -20.68 4.41
C PRO A 156 3.97 -21.61 5.54
N PRO A 157 4.61 -22.75 5.19
CA PRO A 157 5.15 -23.65 6.20
C PRO A 157 6.31 -23.00 6.98
N LEU A 158 6.57 -23.49 8.20
CA LEU A 158 7.60 -22.95 9.09
C LEU A 158 9.01 -22.99 8.44
N PHE A 159 9.32 -24.05 7.69
CA PHE A 159 10.59 -24.20 7.00
C PHE A 159 10.41 -24.07 5.50
N LEU A 160 11.06 -23.08 4.91
CA LEU A 160 11.01 -22.75 3.51
C LEU A 160 12.32 -23.09 2.79
N PRO A 161 12.29 -23.42 1.49
CA PRO A 161 13.50 -23.47 0.67
C PRO A 161 14.25 -22.13 0.74
N ARG A 162 15.59 -22.18 0.70
CA ARG A 162 16.45 -21.02 0.91
C ARG A 162 16.05 -19.77 0.07
N PRO A 163 15.72 -19.86 -1.21
CA PRO A 163 15.31 -18.67 -1.98
C PRO A 163 14.02 -18.03 -1.45
N LEU A 164 13.03 -18.85 -1.11
CA LEU A 164 11.76 -18.36 -0.59
C LEU A 164 11.91 -17.83 0.83
N ASN A 165 12.76 -18.49 1.66
CA ASN A 165 13.06 -17.99 3.00
C ASN A 165 13.76 -16.62 2.95
N ALA A 166 14.64 -16.37 1.96
CA ALA A 166 15.29 -15.06 1.79
C ALA A 166 14.31 -13.94 1.51
N ARG A 167 13.11 -14.24 0.98
CA ARG A 167 12.03 -13.28 0.70
C ARG A 167 11.03 -13.14 1.84
N LEU A 168 10.80 -14.21 2.63
CA LEU A 168 9.68 -14.27 3.58
C LEU A 168 10.11 -14.30 5.05
N TRP A 169 11.42 -14.32 5.37
CA TRP A 169 11.91 -14.36 6.75
C TRP A 169 11.42 -13.20 7.61
N HIS A 170 11.22 -12.03 6.99
CA HIS A 170 10.71 -10.84 7.65
C HIS A 170 9.31 -11.04 8.24
N LEU A 171 8.48 -11.94 7.68
CA LEU A 171 7.14 -12.23 8.20
C LEU A 171 7.19 -12.71 9.67
N ALA A 172 8.17 -13.56 10.01
CA ALA A 172 8.34 -14.03 11.37
C ALA A 172 9.09 -13.01 12.24
N PHE A 173 10.13 -12.38 11.71
CA PHE A 173 10.93 -11.39 12.44
C PHE A 173 10.10 -10.16 12.85
N ASN A 174 9.25 -9.66 11.96
CA ASN A 174 8.45 -8.47 12.21
C ASN A 174 7.33 -8.70 13.24
N GLN A 175 6.97 -9.96 13.51
CA GLN A 175 6.02 -10.33 14.57
C GLN A 175 6.65 -10.39 15.97
N LEU A 176 7.97 -10.31 16.09
CA LEU A 176 8.64 -10.34 17.40
C LEU A 176 8.21 -9.15 18.26
N PRO A 177 8.34 -9.28 19.60
CA PRO A 177 8.11 -8.15 20.52
C PRO A 177 8.95 -6.93 20.14
N ALA A 178 8.37 -5.73 20.34
CA ALA A 178 8.99 -4.47 19.94
C ALA A 178 10.39 -4.25 20.57
N GLU A 179 10.56 -4.65 21.81
CA GLU A 179 11.83 -4.61 22.54
C GLU A 179 12.93 -5.47 21.92
N VAL A 180 12.56 -6.40 21.02
CA VAL A 180 13.52 -7.26 20.31
C VAL A 180 13.78 -6.71 18.92
N ASN A 181 12.77 -6.71 18.04
CA ASN A 181 13.01 -6.40 16.61
C ASN A 181 13.30 -4.92 16.37
N GLU A 182 12.60 -4.01 17.03
CA GLU A 182 12.89 -2.57 16.89
C GLU A 182 14.28 -2.22 17.42
N ALA A 183 14.70 -2.82 18.56
CA ALA A 183 16.03 -2.60 19.11
C ALA A 183 17.14 -3.15 18.21
N LEU A 184 16.90 -4.27 17.51
CA LEU A 184 17.86 -4.86 16.57
C LEU A 184 18.00 -4.03 15.28
N VAL A 185 16.92 -3.41 14.78
CA VAL A 185 16.90 -2.68 13.52
C VAL A 185 17.29 -1.22 13.69
N ARG A 186 16.93 -0.60 14.81
CA ARG A 186 17.21 0.83 15.08
C ARG A 186 18.68 1.19 14.89
N GLY A 187 18.95 2.17 14.01
CA GLY A 187 20.28 2.59 13.59
C GLY A 187 20.96 1.62 12.61
N ARG A 188 20.23 0.64 12.11
CA ARG A 188 20.67 -0.35 11.11
C ARG A 188 19.61 -0.57 10.02
N GLU A 189 18.76 0.42 9.81
CA GLU A 189 17.62 0.35 8.89
C GLU A 189 18.08 -0.06 7.48
N ALA A 190 19.18 0.50 6.99
CA ALA A 190 19.72 0.13 5.68
C ALA A 190 20.18 -1.34 5.63
N ILE A 191 20.77 -1.87 6.72
CA ILE A 191 21.18 -3.29 6.77
C ILE A 191 19.98 -4.22 6.73
N PHE A 192 18.86 -3.80 7.33
CA PHE A 192 17.64 -4.59 7.39
C PHE A 192 16.80 -4.48 6.11
N PHE A 193 16.50 -3.25 5.65
CA PHE A 193 15.54 -3.02 4.58
C PHE A 193 16.12 -3.16 3.18
N THR A 194 17.40 -2.83 2.93
CA THR A 194 17.98 -2.99 1.57
C THR A 194 17.89 -4.43 1.06
N PRO A 195 18.27 -5.46 1.85
CA PRO A 195 18.09 -6.85 1.42
C PRO A 195 16.64 -7.26 1.17
N GLU A 196 15.68 -6.68 1.88
CA GLU A 196 14.24 -6.94 1.67
C GLU A 196 13.76 -6.38 0.34
N PHE A 197 14.14 -5.13 0.02
CA PHE A 197 13.85 -4.54 -1.29
C PHE A 197 14.46 -5.38 -2.41
N ASP A 198 15.72 -5.79 -2.26
CA ASP A 198 16.46 -6.59 -3.24
C ASP A 198 15.87 -7.99 -3.45
N ALA A 199 15.55 -8.69 -2.35
CA ALA A 199 15.06 -10.06 -2.42
C ALA A 199 13.65 -10.17 -3.03
N SER A 200 12.85 -9.12 -2.88
CA SER A 200 11.47 -9.05 -3.39
C SER A 200 11.37 -8.47 -4.81
N ALA A 201 12.43 -7.82 -5.30
CA ALA A 201 12.41 -7.17 -6.62
C ALA A 201 12.44 -8.15 -7.80
N GLY A 202 12.86 -9.41 -7.61
CA GLY A 202 13.12 -10.29 -8.74
C GLY A 202 14.36 -9.84 -9.53
N THR A 203 14.26 -9.85 -10.87
CA THR A 203 15.38 -9.51 -11.75
C THR A 203 15.64 -7.99 -11.80
N ASP A 204 14.58 -7.19 -11.80
CA ASP A 204 14.64 -5.73 -11.97
C ASP A 204 14.57 -5.02 -10.63
N LYS A 205 15.72 -4.55 -10.13
CA LYS A 205 15.79 -3.88 -8.83
C LYS A 205 15.29 -2.44 -8.89
N LEU A 206 14.76 -1.97 -7.75
CA LEU A 206 14.43 -0.56 -7.61
C LEU A 206 15.69 0.32 -7.67
N PRO A 207 15.58 1.56 -8.17
CA PRO A 207 16.66 2.53 -8.09
C PRO A 207 17.12 2.76 -6.64
N GLU A 208 18.43 2.87 -6.44
CA GLU A 208 19.04 3.00 -5.10
C GLU A 208 18.51 4.22 -4.33
N ASP A 209 18.27 5.33 -5.01
CA ASP A 209 17.73 6.54 -4.40
C ASP A 209 16.25 6.38 -3.99
N ALA A 210 15.46 5.57 -4.68
CA ALA A 210 14.12 5.22 -4.25
C ALA A 210 14.14 4.36 -2.98
N VAL A 211 15.00 3.35 -2.94
CA VAL A 211 15.21 2.50 -1.75
C VAL A 211 15.69 3.35 -0.56
N ASN A 212 16.67 4.22 -0.78
CA ASN A 212 17.18 5.12 0.26
C ASN A 212 16.08 6.05 0.78
N TYR A 213 15.22 6.59 -0.07
CA TYR A 213 14.09 7.43 0.37
C TYR A 213 13.16 6.71 1.35
N TYR A 214 12.81 5.44 1.08
CA TYR A 214 12.00 4.64 2.01
C TYR A 214 12.74 4.38 3.33
N ILE A 215 14.01 4.02 3.26
CA ILE A 215 14.83 3.73 4.45
C ILE A 215 15.00 4.99 5.30
N ASP A 216 15.31 6.13 4.69
CA ASP A 216 15.47 7.41 5.38
C ASP A 216 14.18 7.86 6.07
N THR A 217 13.02 7.59 5.44
CA THR A 217 11.71 7.87 6.06
C THR A 217 11.49 7.04 7.32
N LEU A 218 11.92 5.77 7.33
CA LEU A 218 11.83 4.90 8.50
C LEU A 218 12.85 5.28 9.58
N ALA A 219 14.03 5.73 9.19
CA ALA A 219 15.09 6.14 10.12
C ALA A 219 14.85 7.51 10.76
N ALA A 220 14.08 8.38 10.09
CA ALA A 220 13.85 9.77 10.53
C ALA A 220 13.01 9.90 11.80
N ASP A 221 12.18 8.91 12.11
CA ASP A 221 11.25 8.95 13.25
C ASP A 221 11.44 7.70 14.13
N PRO A 222 11.74 7.87 15.42
CA PRO A 222 11.95 6.74 16.34
C PRO A 222 10.73 5.82 16.48
N ASP A 223 9.53 6.29 16.18
CA ASP A 223 8.29 5.52 16.24
C ASP A 223 7.92 4.84 14.91
N ALA A 224 8.67 5.12 13.82
CA ALA A 224 8.38 4.56 12.50
C ALA A 224 8.55 3.03 12.46
N LEU A 225 9.56 2.48 13.13
CA LEU A 225 9.76 1.02 13.21
C LEU A 225 8.59 0.34 13.94
N ARG A 226 8.04 0.99 14.98
CA ARG A 226 6.85 0.48 15.68
C ARG A 226 5.66 0.36 14.74
N GLY A 227 5.37 1.40 13.99
CA GLY A 227 4.34 1.40 12.96
C GLY A 227 4.60 0.34 11.90
N SER A 228 5.80 0.32 11.35
CA SER A 228 6.25 -0.62 10.32
C SER A 228 6.03 -2.08 10.73
N PHE A 229 6.45 -2.49 11.92
CA PHE A 229 6.28 -3.86 12.41
C PHE A 229 4.89 -4.12 13.02
N GLY A 230 4.14 -3.05 13.32
CA GLY A 230 2.80 -3.15 13.90
C GLY A 230 1.82 -3.95 13.06
N PHE A 231 1.87 -3.82 11.73
CA PHE A 231 1.05 -4.60 10.78
C PHE A 231 1.26 -6.11 10.98
N TYR A 232 2.51 -6.53 11.12
CA TYR A 232 2.86 -7.95 11.26
C TYR A 232 2.47 -8.51 12.62
N ARG A 233 2.66 -7.72 13.69
CA ARG A 233 2.21 -8.11 15.04
C ARG A 233 0.70 -8.27 15.13
N ALA A 234 -0.05 -7.56 14.29
CA ALA A 234 -1.51 -7.63 14.22
C ALA A 234 -2.04 -8.76 13.31
N ILE A 235 -1.19 -9.52 12.61
CA ILE A 235 -1.62 -10.62 11.70
C ILE A 235 -2.60 -11.59 12.36
N PRO A 236 -2.44 -12.04 13.60
CA PRO A 236 -3.42 -12.94 14.22
C PRO A 236 -4.82 -12.32 14.34
N THR A 237 -4.91 -11.05 14.72
CA THR A 237 -6.18 -10.31 14.79
C THR A 237 -6.76 -10.11 13.40
N THR A 238 -5.94 -9.69 12.43
CA THR A 238 -6.32 -9.54 11.03
C THR A 238 -6.86 -10.84 10.43
N ALA A 239 -6.21 -11.98 10.74
CA ALA A 239 -6.64 -13.30 10.28
C ALA A 239 -8.05 -13.65 10.80
N ALA A 240 -8.31 -13.43 12.09
CA ALA A 240 -9.63 -13.65 12.66
C ALA A 240 -10.70 -12.73 12.03
N GLN A 241 -10.38 -11.46 11.78
CA GLN A 241 -11.26 -10.51 11.12
C GLN A 241 -11.57 -10.94 9.67
N ASN A 242 -10.57 -11.39 8.92
CA ASN A 242 -10.75 -11.83 7.54
C ASN A 242 -11.55 -13.14 7.44
N GLN A 243 -11.43 -14.04 8.42
CA GLN A 243 -12.28 -15.24 8.52
C GLN A 243 -13.76 -14.88 8.68
N GLN A 244 -14.08 -13.80 9.37
CA GLN A 244 -15.45 -13.30 9.46
C GLN A 244 -15.91 -12.64 8.17
N ARG A 245 -15.04 -11.80 7.55
CA ARG A 245 -15.37 -11.10 6.30
C ARG A 245 -15.63 -12.04 5.13
N GLN A 246 -14.92 -13.16 5.03
CA GLN A 246 -15.11 -14.14 3.95
C GLN A 246 -16.49 -14.82 3.95
N GLU A 247 -17.22 -14.80 5.07
CA GLU A 247 -18.58 -15.34 5.14
C GLU A 247 -19.54 -14.61 4.19
N GLN A 248 -19.22 -13.35 3.84
CA GLN A 248 -19.96 -12.57 2.86
C GLN A 248 -19.03 -12.09 1.75
N ARG A 249 -19.07 -12.78 0.60
CA ARG A 249 -18.22 -12.46 -0.56
C ARG A 249 -18.45 -11.02 -1.06
N LEU A 250 -17.41 -10.42 -1.63
CA LEU A 250 -17.52 -9.15 -2.33
C LEU A 250 -18.22 -9.34 -3.67
N THR A 251 -19.15 -8.44 -3.98
CA THR A 251 -19.89 -8.42 -5.26
C THR A 251 -19.43 -7.31 -6.19
N LEU A 252 -18.57 -6.39 -5.70
CA LEU A 252 -17.97 -5.36 -6.52
C LEU A 252 -16.88 -5.95 -7.42
N PRO A 253 -16.60 -5.35 -8.59
CA PRO A 253 -15.51 -5.80 -9.44
C PRO A 253 -14.14 -5.64 -8.77
N VAL A 254 -13.30 -6.68 -8.89
CA VAL A 254 -11.95 -6.77 -8.36
C VAL A 254 -10.95 -6.98 -9.48
N LEU A 255 -9.85 -6.23 -9.50
CA LEU A 255 -8.68 -6.51 -10.30
C LEU A 255 -7.55 -7.01 -9.39
N ALA A 256 -7.15 -8.25 -9.57
CA ALA A 256 -6.09 -8.92 -8.82
C ALA A 256 -4.81 -8.98 -9.68
N ILE A 257 -3.72 -8.41 -9.19
CA ILE A 257 -2.48 -8.21 -9.94
C ILE A 257 -1.32 -8.92 -9.22
N GLY A 258 -0.51 -9.66 -9.96
CA GLY A 258 0.72 -10.25 -9.44
C GLY A 258 1.88 -10.06 -10.40
N GLY A 259 3.07 -9.79 -9.87
CA GLY A 259 4.30 -9.86 -10.63
C GLY A 259 4.69 -11.31 -10.90
N ALA A 260 5.07 -11.63 -12.13
CA ALA A 260 5.40 -13.02 -12.54
C ALA A 260 6.58 -13.59 -11.73
N GLU A 261 7.51 -12.75 -11.31
CA GLU A 261 8.66 -13.13 -10.49
C GLU A 261 8.38 -13.07 -8.97
N SER A 262 7.13 -12.75 -8.56
CA SER A 262 6.72 -12.66 -7.17
C SER A 262 5.46 -13.47 -6.89
N SER A 263 4.31 -12.81 -6.70
CA SER A 263 3.06 -13.46 -6.29
C SER A 263 2.31 -14.15 -7.43
N GLY A 264 2.53 -13.73 -8.68
CA GLY A 264 1.93 -14.36 -9.86
C GLY A 264 0.41 -14.51 -9.75
N ALA A 265 -0.10 -15.71 -9.99
CA ALA A 265 -1.53 -16.03 -9.93
C ALA A 265 -2.09 -16.05 -8.49
N MET A 266 -1.25 -16.18 -7.46
CA MET A 266 -1.68 -16.34 -6.06
C MET A 266 -2.62 -15.22 -5.59
N VAL A 267 -2.45 -13.99 -6.08
CA VAL A 267 -3.30 -12.84 -5.72
C VAL A 267 -4.73 -13.08 -6.22
N ALA A 268 -4.87 -13.51 -7.48
CA ALA A 268 -6.19 -13.82 -8.05
C ALA A 268 -6.83 -15.04 -7.39
N ASP A 269 -6.05 -16.12 -7.17
CA ASP A 269 -6.51 -17.32 -6.47
C ASP A 269 -7.04 -16.96 -5.07
N THR A 270 -6.33 -16.07 -4.37
CA THR A 270 -6.75 -15.56 -3.07
C THR A 270 -8.07 -14.78 -3.17
N MET A 271 -8.18 -13.84 -4.10
CA MET A 271 -9.39 -13.02 -4.24
C MET A 271 -10.59 -13.82 -4.70
N GLN A 272 -10.42 -14.88 -5.50
CA GLN A 272 -11.48 -15.79 -5.88
C GLN A 272 -12.13 -16.53 -4.69
N LEU A 273 -11.45 -16.62 -3.56
CA LEU A 273 -12.04 -17.18 -2.34
C LEU A 273 -13.06 -16.23 -1.67
N VAL A 274 -12.95 -14.91 -1.92
CA VAL A 274 -13.68 -13.88 -1.17
C VAL A 274 -14.45 -12.88 -2.05
N ALA A 275 -14.38 -13.00 -3.38
CA ALA A 275 -15.07 -12.13 -4.33
C ALA A 275 -15.66 -12.91 -5.51
N ASP A 276 -16.73 -12.38 -6.11
CA ASP A 276 -17.47 -13.04 -7.20
C ASP A 276 -17.00 -12.61 -8.59
N ASP A 277 -16.56 -11.37 -8.76
CA ASP A 277 -16.09 -10.79 -10.02
C ASP A 277 -14.60 -10.41 -9.91
N VAL A 278 -13.72 -11.33 -10.28
CA VAL A 278 -12.26 -11.17 -10.18
C VAL A 278 -11.62 -11.25 -11.56
N GLN A 279 -11.05 -10.13 -11.98
CA GLN A 279 -10.17 -10.06 -13.14
C GLN A 279 -8.72 -10.26 -12.71
N THR A 280 -7.94 -10.98 -13.52
CA THR A 280 -6.55 -11.34 -13.21
C THR A 280 -5.60 -10.63 -14.16
N LEU A 281 -4.52 -10.07 -13.62
CA LEU A 281 -3.38 -9.58 -14.38
C LEU A 281 -2.09 -10.16 -13.79
N ILE A 282 -1.27 -10.77 -14.62
CA ILE A 282 0.10 -11.15 -14.26
C ILE A 282 1.03 -10.27 -15.09
N LEU A 283 1.85 -9.47 -14.41
CA LEU A 283 2.81 -8.57 -15.03
C LEU A 283 4.09 -9.36 -15.33
N PRO A 284 4.43 -9.57 -16.62
CA PRO A 284 5.68 -10.22 -16.99
C PRO A 284 6.86 -9.37 -16.52
N ASP A 285 7.98 -10.01 -16.27
CA ASP A 285 9.25 -9.35 -15.91
C ASP A 285 9.16 -8.40 -14.67
N SER A 286 8.14 -8.59 -13.83
CA SER A 286 7.94 -7.82 -12.60
C SER A 286 8.02 -8.69 -11.36
N GLY A 287 8.76 -8.23 -10.37
CA GLY A 287 8.78 -8.75 -9.01
C GLY A 287 7.64 -8.15 -8.16
N HIS A 288 7.93 -7.95 -6.89
CA HIS A 288 6.95 -7.49 -5.89
C HIS A 288 6.56 -6.00 -6.03
N TRP A 289 7.43 -5.17 -6.58
CA TRP A 289 7.25 -3.71 -6.62
C TRP A 289 6.54 -3.27 -7.90
N VAL A 290 5.37 -3.87 -8.19
CA VAL A 290 4.67 -3.77 -9.47
C VAL A 290 4.41 -2.34 -9.95
N ALA A 291 4.14 -1.39 -9.03
CA ALA A 291 3.89 0.01 -9.37
C ALA A 291 5.15 0.76 -9.83
N GLU A 292 6.33 0.26 -9.46
CA GLU A 292 7.62 0.86 -9.79
C GLU A 292 8.36 0.10 -10.89
N GLN A 293 8.12 -1.22 -11.04
CA GLN A 293 8.78 -2.07 -12.02
C GLN A 293 8.04 -2.15 -13.36
N ALA A 294 6.70 -2.12 -13.34
CA ALA A 294 5.86 -2.22 -14.53
C ALA A 294 4.78 -1.11 -14.59
N PRO A 295 5.17 0.19 -14.44
CA PRO A 295 4.20 1.27 -14.32
C PRO A 295 3.35 1.46 -15.58
N GLN A 296 3.86 1.18 -16.77
CA GLN A 296 3.15 1.40 -18.03
C GLN A 296 2.07 0.33 -18.25
N GLU A 297 2.41 -0.95 -18.06
CA GLU A 297 1.49 -2.08 -18.17
C GLU A 297 0.40 -1.97 -17.09
N LEU A 298 0.80 -1.59 -15.89
CA LEU A 298 -0.11 -1.37 -14.77
C LEU A 298 -1.08 -0.23 -15.06
N LEU A 299 -0.61 0.90 -15.58
CA LEU A 299 -1.45 2.04 -15.99
C LEU A 299 -2.47 1.66 -17.07
N ALA A 300 -2.06 0.87 -18.06
CA ALA A 300 -2.96 0.41 -19.12
C ALA A 300 -4.10 -0.46 -18.56
N ALA A 301 -3.78 -1.36 -17.63
CA ALA A 301 -4.76 -2.20 -16.96
C ALA A 301 -5.69 -1.40 -16.04
N LEU A 302 -5.15 -0.49 -15.23
CA LEU A 302 -5.92 0.39 -14.34
C LEU A 302 -6.88 1.28 -15.14
N THR A 303 -6.42 1.87 -16.25
CA THR A 303 -7.25 2.71 -17.11
C THR A 303 -8.44 1.91 -17.66
N THR A 304 -8.21 0.69 -18.11
CA THR A 304 -9.27 -0.20 -18.62
C THR A 304 -10.25 -0.59 -17.52
N PHE A 305 -9.75 -1.06 -16.37
CA PHE A 305 -10.58 -1.54 -15.26
C PHE A 305 -11.39 -0.43 -14.61
N LEU A 306 -10.82 0.77 -14.49
CA LEU A 306 -11.47 1.91 -13.83
C LEU A 306 -12.36 2.73 -14.78
N ALA A 307 -12.34 2.49 -16.10
CA ALA A 307 -13.15 3.25 -17.07
C ALA A 307 -14.65 3.30 -16.74
N PRO A 308 -15.32 2.18 -16.37
CA PRO A 308 -16.74 2.22 -15.98
C PRO A 308 -17.00 3.04 -14.72
N TYR A 309 -16.06 3.05 -13.76
CA TYR A 309 -16.16 3.86 -12.56
C TYR A 309 -16.05 5.36 -12.87
N ARG A 310 -15.13 5.75 -13.75
CA ARG A 310 -15.00 7.14 -14.21
C ARG A 310 -16.29 7.67 -14.83
N VAL A 311 -16.92 6.90 -15.71
CA VAL A 311 -18.15 7.29 -16.40
C VAL A 311 -19.36 7.31 -15.46
N GLY A 312 -19.48 6.32 -14.57
CA GLY A 312 -20.60 6.21 -13.64
C GLY A 312 -20.64 7.28 -12.54
N ALA A 313 -19.50 7.90 -12.23
CA ALA A 313 -19.44 9.00 -11.25
C ALA A 313 -19.76 10.37 -11.84
N LEU A 314 -19.82 10.48 -13.18
CA LEU A 314 -20.18 11.72 -13.90
C LEU A 314 -21.67 11.77 -14.27
N SER A 315 -22.42 10.68 -14.05
CA SER A 315 -23.85 10.56 -14.28
C SER A 315 -24.65 10.69 -12.98
#